data_797c95860f880e23e0a8b23500cf03c0
#
_entry.id   797c95860f880e23e0a8b23500cf03c0
#
_cell.length_a   1.000
_cell.length_b   1.000
_cell.length_c   1.000
_cell.angle_alpha   90.00
_cell.angle_beta   90.00
_cell.angle_gamma   90.00
#
_symmetry.space_group_name_H-M   'P 1'
#
loop_
_entity.id
_entity.type
_entity.pdbx_description
1 polymer ?
#
loop_
_entity_poly.entity_id
_entity_poly.type
_entity_poly.pdbx_seq_one_letter_code
_entity_poly.pdbx_strand_id
1 'polypeptide(L)'
;MSKQLVTQFDVKKPIMAICSIFTASLILKLIFYDPSIPVVMDALSTFSFSTHIHAIGQLPENYLHPKPLWPMFLSLFFSVFDFSQTQSYMQLQKILSILISCITIFPLYYLCKKFFNSKYSLVGILIFAVEPRLMENSLMGGTDQFFIFFIVMTLLTFFNKTKIFYLSFVFAGLATITRPEGVFLFFSIAIMLFFRLRGKKLFLSKYLISLLIFFIIILPLSIHAEQVPNTESVFSRIISSIDQFIPSDTKPTPSEISHNDIEFNKNTISILTGLEHFPKFLGWVMIPLFILVTPIGFFLFIKKLNPDKLTLIVTSVFLSIPAFYAYSYPLLETRYLYFLFPIFCIFAILPIKLFCEKMRRPNLVLLGIMLMIIFISVLFISYQFDFQHEKESVKVAEIVIENTSSINEYYPESKYIKSLDISQNWLELNH
;
A
#
# COMPACT_ATOMS: atom_id res chain seq x y z
N MET A 1 -45.53 22.43 4.35
CA MET A 1 -44.23 23.10 4.55
C MET A 1 -43.85 23.00 6.01
N SER A 2 -43.15 21.97 6.44
CA SER A 2 -42.55 21.90 7.76
C SER A 2 -41.02 21.87 7.56
N LYS A 3 -40.37 23.00 7.83
CA LYS A 3 -38.94 23.11 8.01
C LYS A 3 -38.57 22.27 9.24
N GLN A 4 -38.23 20.99 9.03
CA GLN A 4 -37.52 20.25 10.04
C GLN A 4 -36.15 20.90 10.22
N LEU A 5 -35.98 21.55 11.34
CA LEU A 5 -34.70 21.92 11.94
C LEU A 5 -33.90 20.61 12.13
N VAL A 6 -33.21 20.17 11.09
CA VAL A 6 -32.14 19.20 11.21
C VAL A 6 -31.01 19.96 11.92
N THR A 7 -30.93 19.79 13.22
CA THR A 7 -29.75 20.18 14.00
C THR A 7 -28.56 19.44 13.37
N GLN A 8 -27.85 20.13 12.47
CA GLN A 8 -26.56 19.69 11.99
C GLN A 8 -25.64 19.59 13.22
N PHE A 9 -25.40 18.39 13.67
CA PHE A 9 -24.26 18.09 14.52
C PHE A 9 -23.01 18.30 13.64
N ASP A 10 -22.66 19.57 13.45
CA ASP A 10 -21.37 19.93 12.93
C ASP A 10 -20.38 19.65 14.04
N VAL A 11 -19.49 18.69 13.85
CA VAL A 11 -18.44 18.39 14.83
C VAL A 11 -17.61 19.66 14.92
N LYS A 12 -17.88 20.50 15.94
CA LYS A 12 -17.28 21.83 16.11
C LYS A 12 -15.75 21.78 16.17
N LYS A 13 -15.15 20.58 16.44
CA LYS A 13 -13.71 20.35 16.45
C LYS A 13 -13.38 18.97 15.83
N PRO A 14 -13.47 18.80 14.49
CA PRO A 14 -13.18 17.52 13.86
C PRO A 14 -11.75 17.03 14.11
N ILE A 15 -10.82 17.96 14.34
CA ILE A 15 -9.42 17.66 14.60
C ILE A 15 -9.25 16.78 15.86
N MET A 16 -10.01 17.06 16.93
CA MET A 16 -9.94 16.24 18.15
C MET A 16 -10.40 14.81 17.90
N ALA A 17 -11.48 14.61 17.14
CA ALA A 17 -11.97 13.30 16.79
C ALA A 17 -10.97 12.53 15.88
N ILE A 18 -10.33 13.23 14.93
CA ILE A 18 -9.28 12.63 14.08
C ILE A 18 -8.09 12.22 14.94
N CYS A 19 -7.60 13.09 15.83
CA CYS A 19 -6.51 12.76 16.76
C CYS A 19 -6.87 11.59 17.68
N SER A 20 -8.13 11.51 18.16
CA SER A 20 -8.57 10.36 18.97
C SER A 20 -8.55 9.05 18.17
N ILE A 21 -8.99 9.05 16.90
CA ILE A 21 -8.93 7.87 16.03
C ILE A 21 -7.46 7.51 15.74
N PHE A 22 -6.61 8.50 15.46
CA PHE A 22 -5.18 8.29 15.27
C PHE A 22 -4.54 7.63 16.48
N THR A 23 -4.75 8.20 17.68
CA THR A 23 -4.20 7.67 18.93
C THR A 23 -4.73 6.27 19.23
N ALA A 24 -6.03 6.03 19.05
CA ALA A 24 -6.64 4.72 19.23
C ALA A 24 -6.04 3.67 18.25
N SER A 25 -5.86 4.05 16.98
CA SER A 25 -5.23 3.19 15.98
C SER A 25 -3.77 2.87 16.34
N LEU A 26 -3.02 3.88 16.79
CA LEU A 26 -1.62 3.69 17.21
C LEU A 26 -1.54 2.75 18.44
N ILE A 27 -2.33 3.00 19.46
CA ILE A 27 -2.39 2.14 20.66
C ILE A 27 -2.77 0.71 20.28
N LEU A 28 -3.80 0.54 19.44
CA LEU A 28 -4.23 -0.79 19.02
C LEU A 28 -3.11 -1.54 18.29
N LYS A 29 -2.39 -0.89 17.38
CA LYS A 29 -1.25 -1.49 16.67
C LYS A 29 -0.08 -1.81 17.61
N LEU A 30 0.19 -0.95 18.60
CA LEU A 30 1.24 -1.20 19.58
C LEU A 30 0.91 -2.35 20.55
N ILE A 31 -0.38 -2.61 20.84
CA ILE A 31 -0.80 -3.77 21.63
C ILE A 31 -0.47 -5.09 20.91
N PHE A 32 -0.61 -5.11 19.58
CA PHE A 32 -0.31 -6.29 18.75
C PHE A 32 1.13 -6.31 18.21
N TYR A 33 1.92 -5.27 18.50
CA TYR A 33 3.31 -5.22 18.11
C TYR A 33 4.17 -6.13 19.00
N ASP A 34 4.83 -7.09 18.38
CA ASP A 34 5.80 -7.95 19.04
C ASP A 34 7.23 -7.58 18.59
N PRO A 35 8.06 -7.02 19.51
CA PRO A 35 9.42 -6.64 19.18
C PRO A 35 10.37 -7.84 18.97
N SER A 36 10.01 -9.04 19.43
CA SER A 36 10.83 -10.24 19.28
C SER A 36 10.80 -10.80 17.85
N ILE A 37 9.78 -10.44 17.06
CA ILE A 37 9.65 -10.90 15.67
C ILE A 37 10.46 -9.99 14.76
N PRO A 38 11.42 -10.49 13.97
CA PRO A 38 12.15 -9.70 12.99
C PRO A 38 11.24 -9.31 11.80
N VAL A 39 11.76 -8.49 10.91
CA VAL A 39 11.13 -8.29 9.59
C VAL A 39 11.34 -9.52 8.73
N VAL A 40 10.33 -9.89 7.94
CA VAL A 40 10.34 -11.12 7.13
C VAL A 40 9.99 -10.84 5.66
N MET A 41 10.27 -11.79 4.78
CA MET A 41 9.93 -11.75 3.35
C MET A 41 10.39 -10.44 2.66
N ASP A 42 9.50 -9.75 1.95
CA ASP A 42 9.80 -8.50 1.25
C ASP A 42 10.31 -7.39 2.16
N ALA A 43 9.88 -7.37 3.43
CA ALA A 43 10.35 -6.39 4.41
C ALA A 43 11.81 -6.62 4.78
N LEU A 44 12.27 -7.87 4.82
CA LEU A 44 13.67 -8.22 5.05
C LEU A 44 14.56 -7.82 3.87
N SER A 45 14.12 -8.08 2.63
CA SER A 45 14.82 -7.60 1.43
C SER A 45 14.96 -6.07 1.42
N THR A 46 13.91 -5.36 1.82
CA THR A 46 13.92 -3.90 1.98
C THR A 46 14.89 -3.46 3.07
N PHE A 47 14.90 -4.15 4.21
CA PHE A 47 15.81 -3.90 5.32
C PHE A 47 17.27 -4.04 4.90
N SER A 48 17.62 -5.16 4.27
CA SER A 48 18.97 -5.43 3.77
C SER A 48 19.46 -4.33 2.81
N PHE A 49 18.60 -3.86 1.91
CA PHE A 49 18.96 -2.78 1.01
C PHE A 49 19.09 -1.43 1.71
N SER A 50 18.26 -1.18 2.75
CA SER A 50 18.34 0.05 3.56
C SER A 50 19.64 0.14 4.36
N THR A 51 20.05 -0.97 4.97
CA THR A 51 21.33 -1.06 5.71
C THR A 51 22.51 -0.91 4.78
N HIS A 52 22.44 -1.47 3.56
CA HIS A 52 23.49 -1.29 2.56
C HIS A 52 23.61 0.19 2.14
N ILE A 53 22.50 0.88 1.84
CA ILE A 53 22.55 2.33 1.54
C ILE A 53 23.12 3.10 2.72
N HIS A 54 22.73 2.76 3.95
CA HIS A 54 23.23 3.42 5.15
C HIS A 54 24.76 3.24 5.29
N ALA A 55 25.28 2.01 5.11
CA ALA A 55 26.69 1.71 5.23
C ALA A 55 27.58 2.42 4.20
N ILE A 56 27.14 2.50 2.94
CA ILE A 56 27.94 3.12 1.85
C ILE A 56 27.65 4.60 1.64
N GLY A 57 26.57 5.14 2.22
CA GLY A 57 26.16 6.54 2.08
C GLY A 57 25.59 6.93 0.72
N GLN A 58 25.40 5.99 -0.19
CA GLN A 58 24.90 6.21 -1.56
C GLN A 58 24.09 5.01 -2.06
N LEU A 59 23.46 5.14 -3.25
CA LEU A 59 22.81 3.99 -3.88
C LEU A 59 23.87 2.99 -4.39
N PRO A 60 23.67 1.67 -4.17
CA PRO A 60 24.58 0.66 -4.67
C PRO A 60 24.68 0.64 -6.20
N GLU A 61 25.91 0.50 -6.74
CA GLU A 61 26.16 0.45 -8.17
C GLU A 61 25.85 -0.91 -8.80
N ASN A 62 25.81 -1.97 -7.98
CA ASN A 62 25.69 -3.34 -8.48
C ASN A 62 24.25 -3.88 -8.42
N TYR A 63 23.37 -3.25 -7.69
CA TYR A 63 22.00 -3.68 -7.49
C TYR A 63 21.10 -2.53 -7.07
N LEU A 64 19.97 -2.36 -7.74
CA LEU A 64 18.92 -1.44 -7.31
C LEU A 64 17.67 -2.24 -6.89
N HIS A 65 17.22 -2.01 -5.66
CA HIS A 65 16.00 -2.65 -5.16
C HIS A 65 14.79 -2.27 -6.04
N PRO A 66 13.90 -3.22 -6.39
CA PRO A 66 12.75 -2.95 -7.24
C PRO A 66 11.76 -1.92 -6.68
N LYS A 67 11.84 -1.63 -5.39
CA LYS A 67 10.98 -0.68 -4.66
C LYS A 67 11.86 0.28 -3.87
N PRO A 68 12.66 1.16 -4.52
CA PRO A 68 13.79 1.82 -3.89
C PRO A 68 13.42 2.93 -2.90
N LEU A 69 12.25 3.58 -3.03
CA LEU A 69 11.92 4.75 -2.22
C LEU A 69 11.77 4.42 -0.73
N TRP A 70 11.17 3.28 -0.39
CA TRP A 70 11.01 2.88 1.00
C TRP A 70 12.36 2.58 1.68
N PRO A 71 13.25 1.75 1.12
CA PRO A 71 14.59 1.57 1.68
C PRO A 71 15.42 2.87 1.74
N MET A 72 15.36 3.75 0.74
CA MET A 72 16.00 5.06 0.80
C MET A 72 15.48 5.91 1.96
N PHE A 73 14.17 5.90 2.18
CA PHE A 73 13.56 6.59 3.32
C PHE A 73 14.01 5.99 4.65
N LEU A 74 14.07 4.66 4.77
CA LEU A 74 14.57 3.98 5.98
C LEU A 74 16.02 4.30 6.25
N SER A 75 16.90 4.30 5.25
CA SER A 75 18.32 4.58 5.40
C SER A 75 18.59 5.97 6.00
N LEU A 76 17.73 6.97 5.70
CA LEU A 76 17.82 8.29 6.35
C LEU A 76 17.60 8.20 7.86
N PHE A 77 16.62 7.39 8.30
CA PHE A 77 16.38 7.19 9.72
C PHE A 77 17.47 6.35 10.38
N PHE A 78 17.99 5.34 9.68
CA PHE A 78 19.13 4.55 10.16
C PHE A 78 20.36 5.42 10.40
N SER A 79 20.56 6.45 9.60
CA SER A 79 21.66 7.42 9.77
C SER A 79 21.47 8.39 10.95
N VAL A 80 20.22 8.54 11.45
CA VAL A 80 19.92 9.37 12.63
C VAL A 80 20.06 8.58 13.94
N PHE A 81 19.74 7.27 13.89
CA PHE A 81 19.75 6.41 15.05
C PHE A 81 20.94 5.45 14.95
N ASP A 82 21.85 5.52 15.93
CA ASP A 82 23.02 4.64 16.02
C ASP A 82 22.69 3.51 16.98
N PHE A 83 22.19 2.39 16.45
CA PHE A 83 21.87 1.22 17.26
C PHE A 83 22.99 0.18 17.16
N SER A 84 23.36 -0.41 18.29
CA SER A 84 24.35 -1.49 18.38
C SER A 84 23.81 -2.86 17.92
N GLN A 85 22.49 -3.00 17.77
CA GLN A 85 21.85 -4.28 17.43
C GLN A 85 21.01 -4.17 16.17
N THR A 86 21.16 -5.12 15.25
CA THR A 86 20.37 -5.24 14.01
C THR A 86 18.87 -5.28 14.27
N GLN A 87 18.45 -5.98 15.34
CA GLN A 87 17.06 -6.07 15.73
C GLN A 87 16.41 -4.70 16.01
N SER A 88 17.17 -3.75 16.57
CA SER A 88 16.66 -2.40 16.84
C SER A 88 16.36 -1.62 15.55
N TYR A 89 17.16 -1.81 14.50
CA TYR A 89 16.88 -1.23 13.18
C TYR A 89 15.64 -1.88 12.52
N MET A 90 15.45 -3.20 12.67
CA MET A 90 14.25 -3.89 12.20
C MET A 90 12.98 -3.40 12.92
N GLN A 91 13.09 -3.18 14.23
CA GLN A 91 12.01 -2.59 15.04
C GLN A 91 11.69 -1.16 14.56
N LEU A 92 12.71 -0.34 14.27
CA LEU A 92 12.53 1.01 13.74
C LEU A 92 11.78 0.97 12.40
N GLN A 93 12.12 0.07 11.49
CA GLN A 93 11.40 -0.12 10.23
C GLN A 93 9.91 -0.41 10.45
N LYS A 94 9.59 -1.34 11.37
CA LYS A 94 8.20 -1.68 11.71
C LYS A 94 7.46 -0.48 12.33
N ILE A 95 8.09 0.22 13.27
CA ILE A 95 7.53 1.43 13.91
C ILE A 95 7.26 2.51 12.87
N LEU A 96 8.16 2.75 11.92
CA LEU A 96 7.95 3.72 10.85
C LEU A 96 6.78 3.32 9.94
N SER A 97 6.62 2.04 9.62
CA SER A 97 5.47 1.53 8.87
C SER A 97 4.15 1.77 9.62
N ILE A 98 4.11 1.48 10.93
CA ILE A 98 2.96 1.75 11.82
C ILE A 98 2.62 3.24 11.82
N LEU A 99 3.63 4.11 12.00
CA LEU A 99 3.44 5.56 12.03
C LEU A 99 2.88 6.09 10.70
N ILE A 100 3.40 5.64 9.56
CA ILE A 100 2.91 6.03 8.23
C ILE A 100 1.44 5.60 8.05
N SER A 101 1.11 4.37 8.45
CA SER A 101 -0.27 3.89 8.42
C SER A 101 -1.20 4.78 9.25
N CYS A 102 -0.79 5.19 10.45
CA CYS A 102 -1.56 6.10 11.29
C CYS A 102 -1.63 7.53 10.71
N ILE A 103 -0.52 8.07 10.19
CA ILE A 103 -0.48 9.40 9.57
C ILE A 103 -1.42 9.47 8.35
N THR A 104 -1.60 8.37 7.62
CA THR A 104 -2.51 8.28 6.47
C THR A 104 -3.96 8.61 6.84
N ILE A 105 -4.36 8.48 8.10
CA ILE A 105 -5.69 8.83 8.61
C ILE A 105 -6.02 10.31 8.35
N PHE A 106 -5.05 11.21 8.49
CA PHE A 106 -5.26 12.65 8.29
C PHE A 106 -5.64 13.00 6.84
N PRO A 107 -4.82 12.69 5.83
CA PRO A 107 -5.18 12.98 4.45
C PRO A 107 -6.40 12.18 3.99
N LEU A 108 -6.63 10.96 4.48
CA LEU A 108 -7.80 10.17 4.17
C LEU A 108 -9.09 10.83 4.68
N TYR A 109 -9.07 11.46 5.87
CA TYR A 109 -10.21 12.23 6.36
C TYR A 109 -10.58 13.35 5.38
N TYR A 110 -9.61 14.13 4.94
CA TYR A 110 -9.86 15.20 3.98
C TYR A 110 -10.30 14.68 2.62
N LEU A 111 -9.83 13.52 2.21
CA LEU A 111 -10.29 12.84 1.00
C LEU A 111 -11.77 12.42 1.13
N CYS A 112 -12.15 11.76 2.23
CA CYS A 112 -13.55 11.42 2.52
C CYS A 112 -14.45 12.67 2.56
N LYS A 113 -13.94 13.78 3.11
CA LYS A 113 -14.66 15.03 3.21
C LYS A 113 -14.97 15.71 1.87
N LYS A 114 -14.31 15.29 0.77
CA LYS A 114 -14.69 15.72 -0.59
C LYS A 114 -16.05 15.17 -1.03
N PHE A 115 -16.47 14.05 -0.45
CA PHE A 115 -17.70 13.34 -0.84
C PHE A 115 -18.78 13.37 0.24
N PHE A 116 -18.38 13.54 1.51
CA PHE A 116 -19.26 13.44 2.68
C PHE A 116 -19.04 14.59 3.66
N ASN A 117 -19.98 14.78 4.58
CA ASN A 117 -19.81 15.71 5.69
C ASN A 117 -18.86 15.15 6.78
N SER A 118 -18.43 16.00 7.71
CA SER A 118 -17.42 15.68 8.73
C SER A 118 -17.74 14.39 9.52
N LYS A 119 -19.00 14.20 9.96
CA LYS A 119 -19.37 13.04 10.80
C LYS A 119 -19.25 11.70 10.07
N TYR A 120 -19.63 11.63 8.80
CA TYR A 120 -19.51 10.40 8.02
C TYR A 120 -18.07 10.18 7.53
N SER A 121 -17.31 11.25 7.32
CA SER A 121 -15.87 11.15 7.02
C SER A 121 -15.08 10.51 8.17
N LEU A 122 -15.51 10.72 9.44
CA LEU A 122 -14.93 10.04 10.61
C LEU A 122 -15.17 8.51 10.56
N VAL A 123 -16.30 8.06 10.03
CA VAL A 123 -16.54 6.62 9.85
C VAL A 123 -15.56 6.01 8.86
N GLY A 124 -15.31 6.69 7.73
CA GLY A 124 -14.36 6.19 6.72
C GLY A 124 -12.95 6.03 7.28
N ILE A 125 -12.45 7.02 8.02
CA ILE A 125 -11.14 6.91 8.65
C ILE A 125 -11.10 5.93 9.81
N LEU A 126 -12.20 5.72 10.52
CA LEU A 126 -12.29 4.70 11.55
C LEU A 126 -12.18 3.30 10.95
N ILE A 127 -12.92 3.01 9.88
CA ILE A 127 -12.82 1.73 9.16
C ILE A 127 -11.37 1.48 8.74
N PHE A 128 -10.72 2.48 8.12
CA PHE A 128 -9.32 2.38 7.71
C PHE A 128 -8.37 2.14 8.90
N ALA A 129 -8.59 2.84 10.00
CA ALA A 129 -7.73 2.83 11.19
C ALA A 129 -7.72 1.47 11.92
N VAL A 130 -8.86 0.75 11.87
CA VAL A 130 -9.04 -0.54 12.55
C VAL A 130 -9.16 -1.72 11.60
N GLU A 131 -8.93 -1.52 10.31
CA GLU A 131 -8.98 -2.61 9.32
C GLU A 131 -7.91 -3.66 9.64
N PRO A 132 -8.29 -4.93 9.89
CA PRO A 132 -7.38 -5.94 10.41
C PRO A 132 -6.18 -6.21 9.51
N ARG A 133 -6.39 -6.33 8.21
CA ARG A 133 -5.32 -6.65 7.24
C ARG A 133 -4.32 -5.50 7.07
N LEU A 134 -4.81 -4.23 7.13
CA LEU A 134 -3.92 -3.07 7.13
C LEU A 134 -3.12 -2.97 8.44
N MET A 135 -3.72 -3.39 9.56
CA MET A 135 -3.00 -3.49 10.81
C MET A 135 -1.86 -4.49 10.70
N GLU A 136 -2.17 -5.73 10.35
CA GLU A 136 -1.20 -6.80 10.15
C GLU A 136 -0.06 -6.35 9.21
N ASN A 137 -0.43 -5.87 8.04
CA ASN A 137 0.54 -5.38 7.06
C ASN A 137 1.43 -4.24 7.60
N SER A 138 0.88 -3.35 8.45
CA SER A 138 1.68 -2.29 9.08
C SER A 138 2.70 -2.81 10.10
N LEU A 139 2.42 -3.97 10.75
CA LEU A 139 3.33 -4.62 11.68
C LEU A 139 4.48 -5.36 10.99
N MET A 140 4.32 -5.69 9.70
CA MET A 140 5.35 -6.37 8.90
C MET A 140 6.51 -5.44 8.46
N GLY A 141 6.33 -4.12 8.48
CA GLY A 141 7.36 -3.16 8.09
C GLY A 141 7.60 -3.03 6.58
N GLY A 142 6.67 -3.52 5.75
CA GLY A 142 6.77 -3.51 4.29
C GLY A 142 6.49 -2.15 3.63
N THR A 143 6.59 -2.10 2.31
CA THR A 143 6.40 -0.90 1.48
C THR A 143 4.94 -0.46 1.34
N ASP A 144 3.98 -1.33 1.66
CA ASP A 144 2.58 -1.16 1.31
C ASP A 144 1.94 0.06 1.97
N GLN A 145 2.27 0.33 3.26
CA GLN A 145 1.72 1.47 3.98
C GLN A 145 2.18 2.81 3.39
N PHE A 146 3.44 2.85 2.93
CA PHE A 146 4.00 4.04 2.29
C PHE A 146 3.36 4.27 0.92
N PHE A 147 3.11 3.21 0.17
CA PHE A 147 2.41 3.27 -1.10
C PHE A 147 0.96 3.73 -0.94
N ILE A 148 0.21 3.18 0.03
CA ILE A 148 -1.17 3.59 0.36
C ILE A 148 -1.22 5.08 0.75
N PHE A 149 -0.26 5.57 1.52
CA PHE A 149 -0.14 6.98 1.86
C PHE A 149 -0.05 7.84 0.59
N PHE A 150 0.80 7.47 -0.37
CA PHE A 150 0.92 8.23 -1.62
C PHE A 150 -0.32 8.13 -2.51
N ILE A 151 -1.05 7.01 -2.53
CA ILE A 151 -2.34 6.91 -3.22
C ILE A 151 -3.33 7.94 -2.64
N VAL A 152 -3.44 8.00 -1.32
CA VAL A 152 -4.35 8.95 -0.65
C VAL A 152 -3.94 10.40 -0.94
N MET A 153 -2.64 10.72 -0.87
CA MET A 153 -2.11 12.06 -1.18
C MET A 153 -2.34 12.44 -2.63
N THR A 154 -2.14 11.50 -3.56
CA THR A 154 -2.41 11.70 -5.00
C THR A 154 -3.87 12.05 -5.22
N LEU A 155 -4.80 11.27 -4.69
CA LEU A 155 -6.24 11.51 -4.87
C LEU A 155 -6.68 12.82 -4.18
N LEU A 156 -6.22 13.07 -2.95
CA LEU A 156 -6.56 14.29 -2.22
C LEU A 156 -6.13 15.55 -2.97
N THR A 157 -4.92 15.57 -3.49
CA THR A 157 -4.38 16.72 -4.24
C THR A 157 -5.00 16.82 -5.63
N PHE A 158 -5.29 15.70 -6.29
CA PHE A 158 -5.97 15.68 -7.60
C PHE A 158 -7.36 16.31 -7.55
N PHE A 159 -8.14 16.07 -6.48
CA PHE A 159 -9.47 16.68 -6.32
C PHE A 159 -9.42 18.15 -5.96
N ASN A 160 -8.25 18.72 -5.74
CA ASN A 160 -8.14 20.16 -5.51
C ASN A 160 -8.28 20.92 -6.83
N LYS A 161 -9.02 22.05 -6.79
CA LYS A 161 -9.26 22.88 -7.98
C LYS A 161 -8.19 23.96 -8.21
N THR A 162 -7.30 24.15 -7.25
CA THR A 162 -6.19 25.13 -7.30
C THR A 162 -4.95 24.51 -7.96
N LYS A 163 -3.83 25.25 -8.03
CA LYS A 163 -2.55 24.74 -8.54
C LYS A 163 -2.01 23.52 -7.75
N ILE A 164 -2.56 23.24 -6.57
CA ILE A 164 -2.21 22.08 -5.76
C ILE A 164 -2.45 20.74 -6.50
N PHE A 165 -3.31 20.71 -7.53
CA PHE A 165 -3.50 19.50 -8.31
C PHE A 165 -2.22 18.98 -9.01
N TYR A 166 -1.23 19.85 -9.29
CA TYR A 166 0.07 19.41 -9.83
C TYR A 166 0.82 18.48 -8.87
N LEU A 167 0.62 18.65 -7.54
CA LEU A 167 1.22 17.77 -6.55
C LEU A 167 0.71 16.32 -6.67
N SER A 168 -0.45 16.09 -7.29
CA SER A 168 -0.92 14.73 -7.53
C SER A 168 0.04 13.94 -8.44
N PHE A 169 0.69 14.60 -9.38
CA PHE A 169 1.68 13.97 -10.26
C PHE A 169 3.03 13.77 -9.57
N VAL A 170 3.39 14.62 -8.61
CA VAL A 170 4.54 14.38 -7.72
C VAL A 170 4.27 13.12 -6.87
N PHE A 171 3.13 13.05 -6.18
CA PHE A 171 2.80 11.91 -5.35
C PHE A 171 2.59 10.61 -6.14
N ALA A 172 2.06 10.68 -7.36
CA ALA A 172 1.99 9.52 -8.25
C ALA A 172 3.39 9.03 -8.68
N GLY A 173 4.33 9.95 -8.92
CA GLY A 173 5.74 9.61 -9.18
C GLY A 173 6.39 8.94 -7.97
N LEU A 174 6.21 9.49 -6.76
CA LEU A 174 6.70 8.89 -5.52
C LEU A 174 6.04 7.52 -5.25
N ALA A 175 4.74 7.38 -5.53
CA ALA A 175 4.06 6.08 -5.48
C ALA A 175 4.72 5.08 -6.43
N THR A 176 5.04 5.48 -7.66
CA THR A 176 5.69 4.62 -8.66
C THR A 176 7.09 4.18 -8.23
N ILE A 177 7.86 5.05 -7.61
CA ILE A 177 9.18 4.72 -7.05
C ILE A 177 9.04 3.82 -5.80
N THR A 178 7.96 3.98 -5.04
CA THR A 178 7.68 3.09 -3.89
C THR A 178 7.31 1.69 -4.35
N ARG A 179 6.47 1.60 -5.39
CA ARG A 179 6.01 0.34 -5.99
C ARG A 179 5.69 0.57 -7.47
N PRO A 180 6.14 -0.30 -8.39
CA PRO A 180 5.86 -0.16 -9.83
C PRO A 180 4.39 -0.01 -10.17
N GLU A 181 3.49 -0.56 -9.35
CA GLU A 181 2.04 -0.46 -9.51
C GLU A 181 1.53 1.00 -9.46
N GLY A 182 2.32 1.93 -8.93
CA GLY A 182 2.02 3.37 -8.94
C GLY A 182 1.86 3.98 -10.34
N VAL A 183 2.40 3.34 -11.37
CA VAL A 183 2.18 3.73 -12.78
C VAL A 183 0.69 3.64 -13.15
N PHE A 184 -0.05 2.66 -12.64
CA PHE A 184 -1.49 2.55 -12.88
C PHE A 184 -2.27 3.69 -12.21
N LEU A 185 -1.80 4.16 -11.04
CA LEU A 185 -2.34 5.37 -10.41
C LEU A 185 -2.09 6.60 -11.29
N PHE A 186 -0.87 6.76 -11.83
CA PHE A 186 -0.56 7.84 -12.76
C PHE A 186 -1.45 7.81 -14.00
N PHE A 187 -1.61 6.67 -14.67
CA PHE A 187 -2.47 6.56 -15.84
C PHE A 187 -3.93 6.93 -15.52
N SER A 188 -4.45 6.49 -14.38
CA SER A 188 -5.80 6.83 -13.98
C SER A 188 -6.03 8.32 -13.83
N ILE A 189 -5.12 9.03 -13.14
CA ILE A 189 -5.23 10.49 -12.95
C ILE A 189 -4.92 11.27 -14.23
N ALA A 190 -4.02 10.77 -15.09
CA ALA A 190 -3.70 11.40 -16.38
C ALA A 190 -4.93 11.37 -17.33
N ILE A 191 -5.58 10.22 -17.44
CA ILE A 191 -6.83 10.07 -18.22
C ILE A 191 -7.91 11.00 -17.66
N MET A 192 -8.11 11.00 -16.34
CA MET A 192 -9.14 11.84 -15.73
C MET A 192 -8.81 13.34 -15.82
N LEU A 193 -7.52 13.71 -15.79
CA LEU A 193 -7.10 15.09 -16.03
C LEU A 193 -7.39 15.52 -17.47
N PHE A 194 -7.14 14.65 -18.45
CA PHE A 194 -7.47 14.92 -19.84
C PHE A 194 -8.96 15.30 -19.99
N PHE A 195 -9.88 14.47 -19.48
CA PHE A 195 -11.31 14.76 -19.52
C PHE A 195 -11.69 16.03 -18.74
N ARG A 196 -11.05 16.27 -17.58
CA ARG A 196 -11.31 17.45 -16.73
C ARG A 196 -10.89 18.77 -17.38
N LEU A 197 -9.80 18.75 -18.18
CA LEU A 197 -9.22 19.94 -18.78
C LEU A 197 -9.70 20.16 -20.23
N ARG A 198 -10.24 19.14 -20.90
CA ARG A 198 -10.70 19.22 -22.30
C ARG A 198 -11.62 20.42 -22.50
N GLY A 199 -11.35 21.23 -23.53
CA GLY A 199 -12.11 22.44 -23.86
C GLY A 199 -11.80 23.68 -23.02
N LYS A 200 -10.85 23.62 -22.06
CA LYS A 200 -10.43 24.79 -21.27
C LYS A 200 -9.23 25.52 -21.92
N LYS A 201 -9.13 26.84 -21.67
CA LYS A 201 -7.92 27.58 -22.03
C LYS A 201 -6.68 26.95 -21.38
N LEU A 202 -5.57 26.88 -22.13
CA LEU A 202 -4.32 26.27 -21.69
C LEU A 202 -4.43 24.78 -21.34
N PHE A 203 -5.38 24.07 -21.94
CA PHE A 203 -5.53 22.62 -21.74
C PHE A 203 -4.22 21.86 -21.95
N LEU A 204 -3.63 22.02 -23.14
CA LEU A 204 -2.42 21.27 -23.53
C LEU A 204 -1.23 21.59 -22.60
N SER A 205 -1.00 22.87 -22.31
CA SER A 205 0.09 23.28 -21.42
C SER A 205 -0.05 22.69 -20.02
N LYS A 206 -1.23 22.80 -19.39
CA LYS A 206 -1.46 22.24 -18.06
C LYS A 206 -1.34 20.71 -18.03
N TYR A 207 -1.82 20.06 -19.07
CA TYR A 207 -1.73 18.60 -19.21
C TYR A 207 -0.27 18.16 -19.36
N LEU A 208 0.48 18.75 -20.29
CA LEU A 208 1.88 18.42 -20.52
C LEU A 208 2.77 18.73 -19.29
N ILE A 209 2.56 19.86 -18.60
CA ILE A 209 3.28 20.17 -17.36
C ILE A 209 3.02 19.08 -16.31
N SER A 210 1.77 18.60 -16.18
CA SER A 210 1.44 17.55 -15.23
C SER A 210 2.18 16.25 -15.55
N LEU A 211 2.19 15.84 -16.81
CA LEU A 211 2.93 14.65 -17.25
C LEU A 211 4.44 14.83 -17.01
N LEU A 212 4.98 16.00 -17.37
CA LEU A 212 6.40 16.31 -17.19
C LEU A 212 6.82 16.20 -15.72
N ILE A 213 6.00 16.70 -14.79
CA ILE A 213 6.28 16.59 -13.35
C ILE A 213 6.43 15.12 -12.94
N PHE A 214 5.54 14.23 -13.38
CA PHE A 214 5.64 12.81 -13.08
C PHE A 214 6.96 12.23 -13.61
N PHE A 215 7.30 12.48 -14.87
CA PHE A 215 8.53 11.98 -15.47
C PHE A 215 9.79 12.52 -14.80
N ILE A 216 9.82 13.80 -14.40
CA ILE A 216 10.96 14.38 -13.67
C ILE A 216 11.18 13.66 -12.33
N ILE A 217 10.12 13.23 -11.64
CA ILE A 217 10.24 12.53 -10.36
C ILE A 217 10.84 11.13 -10.54
N ILE A 218 10.43 10.38 -11.57
CA ILE A 218 10.89 9.00 -11.76
C ILE A 218 12.20 8.88 -12.54
N LEU A 219 12.54 9.90 -13.33
CA LEU A 219 13.67 9.88 -14.27
C LEU A 219 15.02 9.59 -13.59
N PRO A 220 15.40 10.22 -12.46
CA PRO A 220 16.72 10.00 -11.86
C PRO A 220 16.96 8.53 -11.51
N LEU A 221 15.96 7.88 -10.91
CA LEU A 221 16.07 6.46 -10.54
C LEU A 221 15.97 5.52 -11.76
N SER A 222 15.24 5.91 -12.80
CA SER A 222 15.19 5.14 -14.04
C SER A 222 16.55 5.18 -14.77
N ILE A 223 17.22 6.34 -14.83
CA ILE A 223 18.57 6.46 -15.39
C ILE A 223 19.57 5.64 -14.57
N HIS A 224 19.50 5.72 -13.23
CA HIS A 224 20.37 4.91 -12.37
C HIS A 224 20.13 3.41 -12.58
N ALA A 225 18.89 2.97 -12.71
CA ALA A 225 18.54 1.56 -12.96
C ALA A 225 19.12 1.03 -14.28
N GLU A 226 19.21 1.87 -15.34
CA GLU A 226 19.81 1.49 -16.62
C GLU A 226 21.34 1.33 -16.54
N GLN A 227 21.98 1.96 -15.57
CA GLN A 227 23.42 1.86 -15.33
C GLN A 227 23.80 0.65 -14.47
N VAL A 228 22.84 0.07 -13.73
CA VAL A 228 23.06 -1.05 -12.83
C VAL A 228 22.83 -2.37 -13.57
N PRO A 229 23.83 -3.29 -13.65
CA PRO A 229 23.69 -4.59 -14.29
C PRO A 229 22.51 -5.39 -13.69
N ASN A 230 21.81 -6.13 -14.54
CA ASN A 230 20.70 -7.01 -14.15
C ASN A 230 19.55 -6.31 -13.38
N THR A 231 19.43 -4.99 -13.50
CA THR A 231 18.34 -4.23 -12.90
C THR A 231 17.34 -3.82 -13.98
N GLU A 232 16.09 -4.23 -13.79
CA GLU A 232 15.02 -3.77 -14.66
C GLU A 232 14.55 -2.37 -14.23
N SER A 233 14.50 -1.43 -15.17
CA SER A 233 13.88 -0.12 -14.94
C SER A 233 12.37 -0.30 -14.71
N VAL A 234 11.72 0.71 -14.09
CA VAL A 234 10.25 0.70 -13.90
C VAL A 234 9.53 0.49 -15.25
N PHE A 235 10.05 1.09 -16.31
CA PHE A 235 9.46 0.98 -17.66
C PHE A 235 9.67 -0.39 -18.27
N SER A 236 10.87 -0.98 -18.16
CA SER A 236 11.13 -2.32 -18.69
C SER A 236 10.25 -3.37 -18.03
N ARG A 237 9.97 -3.26 -16.73
CA ARG A 237 9.03 -4.15 -16.02
C ARG A 237 7.61 -4.06 -16.53
N ILE A 238 7.14 -2.84 -16.82
CA ILE A 238 5.78 -2.67 -17.38
C ILE A 238 5.73 -3.28 -18.77
N ILE A 239 6.74 -3.03 -19.59
CA ILE A 239 6.81 -3.57 -20.95
C ILE A 239 6.88 -5.08 -20.91
N SER A 240 7.80 -5.66 -20.12
CA SER A 240 7.93 -7.11 -19.98
C SER A 240 6.66 -7.78 -19.46
N SER A 241 5.94 -7.12 -18.56
CA SER A 241 4.64 -7.59 -18.10
C SER A 241 3.58 -7.58 -19.21
N ILE A 242 3.57 -6.57 -20.06
CA ILE A 242 2.64 -6.48 -21.21
C ILE A 242 2.99 -7.52 -22.26
N ASP A 243 4.28 -7.69 -22.58
CA ASP A 243 4.76 -8.67 -23.56
C ASP A 243 4.41 -10.11 -23.18
N GLN A 244 4.32 -10.41 -21.89
CA GLN A 244 3.89 -11.70 -21.38
C GLN A 244 2.40 -11.99 -21.60
N PHE A 245 1.56 -10.96 -21.77
CA PHE A 245 0.12 -11.11 -22.13
C PHE A 245 -0.11 -11.26 -23.64
N ILE A 246 0.89 -10.89 -24.47
CA ILE A 246 0.81 -11.01 -25.91
C ILE A 246 1.40 -12.37 -26.30
N PRO A 247 0.64 -13.29 -26.90
CA PRO A 247 1.20 -14.54 -27.41
C PRO A 247 2.24 -14.22 -28.49
N SER A 248 3.52 -14.26 -28.14
CA SER A 248 4.61 -14.15 -29.11
C SER A 248 5.05 -15.55 -29.48
N ASP A 249 5.08 -15.88 -30.75
CA ASP A 249 5.63 -17.13 -31.31
C ASP A 249 7.16 -17.25 -31.09
N THR A 250 7.80 -16.22 -30.57
CA THR A 250 9.21 -16.21 -30.22
C THR A 250 9.36 -16.58 -28.74
N LYS A 251 9.82 -17.79 -28.48
CA LYS A 251 10.25 -18.22 -27.14
C LYS A 251 11.27 -17.25 -26.61
N PRO A 252 11.00 -16.54 -25.50
CA PRO A 252 12.04 -15.77 -24.81
C PRO A 252 13.07 -16.79 -24.30
N THR A 253 14.33 -16.57 -24.63
CA THR A 253 15.46 -17.22 -23.97
C THR A 253 15.34 -16.96 -22.46
N PRO A 254 15.40 -17.99 -21.62
CA PRO A 254 15.34 -17.78 -20.17
C PRO A 254 16.65 -17.11 -19.77
N SER A 255 16.60 -15.80 -19.52
CA SER A 255 17.56 -15.19 -18.62
C SER A 255 17.28 -15.80 -17.25
N GLU A 256 18.28 -16.48 -16.73
CA GLU A 256 18.32 -17.21 -15.48
C GLU A 256 17.71 -16.38 -14.33
N ILE A 257 16.42 -16.53 -14.09
CA ILE A 257 15.84 -16.25 -12.80
C ILE A 257 16.02 -17.53 -11.99
N SER A 258 17.26 -17.72 -11.51
CA SER A 258 17.52 -18.59 -10.40
C SER A 258 16.69 -18.10 -9.22
N HIS A 259 15.61 -18.80 -8.89
CA HIS A 259 15.13 -18.96 -7.52
C HIS A 259 13.96 -19.93 -7.45
N ASN A 260 14.30 -21.08 -6.87
CA ASN A 260 13.47 -22.09 -6.25
C ASN A 260 12.53 -22.89 -7.15
N ASP A 261 12.92 -24.12 -7.32
CA ASP A 261 12.25 -25.28 -7.85
C ASP A 261 10.93 -25.65 -7.13
N ILE A 262 9.96 -24.77 -7.22
CA ILE A 262 8.63 -25.21 -7.53
C ILE A 262 8.65 -25.18 -9.06
N GLU A 263 8.61 -26.32 -9.70
CA GLU A 263 8.28 -26.47 -11.11
C GLU A 263 6.93 -25.77 -11.36
N PHE A 264 6.94 -24.44 -11.41
CA PHE A 264 5.87 -23.69 -12.04
C PHE A 264 6.01 -24.03 -13.52
N ASN A 265 5.25 -25.03 -13.90
CA ASN A 265 5.00 -25.35 -15.29
C ASN A 265 4.81 -24.01 -16.01
N LYS A 266 5.76 -23.62 -16.89
CA LYS A 266 5.85 -22.35 -17.64
C LYS A 266 4.69 -22.16 -18.61
N ASN A 267 3.51 -22.65 -18.26
CA ASN A 267 2.32 -22.70 -19.08
C ASN A 267 1.45 -21.48 -18.79
N THR A 268 1.57 -20.55 -19.72
CA THR A 268 0.52 -19.62 -20.12
C THR A 268 -0.16 -18.86 -18.96
N ILE A 269 0.16 -17.56 -18.86
CA ILE A 269 -0.71 -16.61 -18.16
C ILE A 269 -2.13 -16.88 -18.62
N SER A 270 -2.97 -17.38 -17.74
CA SER A 270 -4.34 -17.68 -18.09
C SER A 270 -5.22 -16.53 -17.60
N ILE A 271 -5.70 -15.72 -18.54
CA ILE A 271 -6.72 -14.70 -18.27
C ILE A 271 -7.92 -15.34 -17.56
N LEU A 272 -8.26 -16.58 -17.89
CA LEU A 272 -9.34 -17.33 -17.25
C LEU A 272 -9.06 -17.56 -15.75
N THR A 273 -7.83 -17.93 -15.41
CA THR A 273 -7.41 -18.09 -14.01
C THR A 273 -7.50 -16.76 -13.25
N GLY A 274 -7.11 -15.65 -13.88
CA GLY A 274 -7.27 -14.31 -13.33
C GLY A 274 -8.75 -13.93 -13.10
N LEU A 275 -9.63 -14.26 -14.06
CA LEU A 275 -11.08 -14.03 -13.94
C LEU A 275 -11.72 -14.87 -12.83
N GLU A 276 -11.23 -16.07 -12.57
CA GLU A 276 -11.70 -16.92 -11.47
C GLU A 276 -11.21 -16.42 -10.11
N HIS A 277 -9.92 -16.13 -9.99
CA HIS A 277 -9.31 -15.80 -8.71
C HIS A 277 -9.59 -14.35 -8.27
N PHE A 278 -9.64 -13.39 -9.20
CA PHE A 278 -9.81 -11.99 -8.84
C PHE A 278 -11.10 -11.71 -8.01
N PRO A 279 -12.30 -12.16 -8.41
CA PRO A 279 -13.50 -11.99 -7.59
C PRO A 279 -13.42 -12.69 -6.23
N LYS A 280 -12.80 -13.88 -6.18
CA LYS A 280 -12.60 -14.64 -4.95
C LYS A 280 -11.72 -13.88 -3.96
N PHE A 281 -10.55 -13.40 -4.39
CA PHE A 281 -9.64 -12.65 -3.53
C PHE A 281 -10.17 -11.26 -3.20
N LEU A 282 -10.89 -10.61 -4.13
CA LEU A 282 -11.59 -9.36 -3.86
C LEU A 282 -12.66 -9.54 -2.75
N GLY A 283 -13.42 -10.64 -2.80
CA GLY A 283 -14.36 -10.99 -1.74
C GLY A 283 -13.65 -11.23 -0.40
N TRP A 284 -12.55 -11.98 -0.41
CA TRP A 284 -11.79 -12.29 0.80
C TRP A 284 -11.18 -11.05 1.45
N VAL A 285 -10.60 -10.14 0.66
CA VAL A 285 -10.00 -8.91 1.18
C VAL A 285 -11.03 -7.97 1.79
N MET A 286 -12.30 -8.09 1.38
CA MET A 286 -13.39 -7.29 1.94
C MET A 286 -13.91 -7.79 3.30
N ILE A 287 -13.54 -8.99 3.73
CA ILE A 287 -13.89 -9.52 5.06
C ILE A 287 -12.91 -8.95 6.10
N PRO A 288 -13.37 -8.52 7.29
CA PRO A 288 -14.78 -8.57 7.75
C PRO A 288 -15.58 -7.29 7.47
N LEU A 289 -14.93 -6.14 7.20
CA LEU A 289 -15.57 -4.83 7.31
C LEU A 289 -16.27 -4.35 6.03
N PHE A 290 -15.79 -4.78 4.86
CA PHE A 290 -16.18 -4.21 3.58
C PHE A 290 -17.16 -5.06 2.77
N ILE A 291 -17.29 -6.36 3.06
CA ILE A 291 -17.96 -7.34 2.21
C ILE A 291 -19.42 -6.98 1.88
N LEU A 292 -20.14 -6.36 2.81
CA LEU A 292 -21.53 -5.94 2.60
C LEU A 292 -21.63 -4.49 2.12
N VAL A 293 -20.85 -3.59 2.73
CA VAL A 293 -21.05 -2.15 2.53
C VAL A 293 -20.38 -1.61 1.27
N THR A 294 -19.22 -2.14 0.89
CA THR A 294 -18.46 -1.63 -0.26
C THR A 294 -19.14 -1.93 -1.60
N PRO A 295 -19.63 -3.15 -1.90
CA PRO A 295 -20.35 -3.41 -3.14
C PRO A 295 -21.61 -2.54 -3.29
N ILE A 296 -22.40 -2.42 -2.21
CA ILE A 296 -23.60 -1.56 -2.21
C ILE A 296 -23.19 -0.11 -2.47
N GLY A 297 -22.15 0.36 -1.80
CA GLY A 297 -21.62 1.71 -1.98
C GLY A 297 -21.14 1.96 -3.40
N PHE A 298 -20.40 1.05 -4.00
CA PHE A 298 -19.94 1.12 -5.38
C PHE A 298 -21.11 1.28 -6.36
N PHE A 299 -22.15 0.43 -6.25
CA PHE A 299 -23.35 0.54 -7.09
C PHE A 299 -24.09 1.87 -6.89
N LEU A 300 -24.16 2.36 -5.65
CA LEU A 300 -24.79 3.66 -5.36
C LEU A 300 -23.97 4.84 -5.91
N PHE A 301 -22.65 4.73 -5.94
CA PHE A 301 -21.78 5.73 -6.57
C PHE A 301 -22.01 5.84 -8.07
N ILE A 302 -22.16 4.71 -8.75
CA ILE A 302 -22.39 4.65 -10.20
C ILE A 302 -23.73 5.30 -10.59
N LYS A 303 -24.77 5.15 -9.77
CA LYS A 303 -26.11 5.70 -10.09
C LYS A 303 -26.14 7.23 -10.25
N LYS A 304 -25.19 7.96 -9.63
CA LYS A 304 -25.11 9.43 -9.68
C LYS A 304 -23.67 9.85 -9.91
N LEU A 305 -23.17 9.55 -11.11
CA LEU A 305 -21.79 9.87 -11.50
C LEU A 305 -21.61 11.38 -11.65
N ASN A 306 -20.50 11.85 -11.09
CA ASN A 306 -19.89 13.12 -11.38
C ASN A 306 -18.38 12.90 -11.65
N PRO A 307 -17.64 13.89 -12.19
CA PRO A 307 -16.22 13.70 -12.53
C PRO A 307 -15.35 13.21 -11.37
N ASP A 308 -15.62 13.66 -10.14
CA ASP A 308 -14.84 13.24 -8.97
C ASP A 308 -15.12 11.77 -8.60
N LYS A 309 -16.39 11.34 -8.64
CA LYS A 309 -16.76 9.94 -8.44
C LYS A 309 -16.22 9.03 -9.54
N LEU A 310 -16.31 9.49 -10.80
CA LEU A 310 -15.75 8.76 -11.94
C LEU A 310 -14.23 8.56 -11.75
N THR A 311 -13.52 9.58 -11.25
CA THR A 311 -12.09 9.46 -10.95
C THR A 311 -11.82 8.34 -9.96
N LEU A 312 -12.60 8.21 -8.87
CA LEU A 312 -12.41 7.12 -7.90
C LEU A 312 -12.65 5.75 -8.54
N ILE A 313 -13.68 5.61 -9.36
CA ILE A 313 -14.01 4.35 -10.05
C ILE A 313 -12.90 3.98 -11.03
N VAL A 314 -12.46 4.92 -11.87
CA VAL A 314 -11.37 4.71 -12.82
C VAL A 314 -10.08 4.33 -12.07
N THR A 315 -9.76 5.04 -10.99
CA THR A 315 -8.58 4.71 -10.18
C THR A 315 -8.69 3.33 -9.55
N SER A 316 -9.88 2.92 -9.06
CA SER A 316 -10.08 1.56 -8.53
C SER A 316 -9.82 0.49 -9.60
N VAL A 317 -10.31 0.70 -10.82
CA VAL A 317 -10.09 -0.22 -11.94
C VAL A 317 -8.60 -0.31 -12.26
N PHE A 318 -7.92 0.82 -12.41
CA PHE A 318 -6.48 0.83 -12.73
C PHE A 318 -5.64 0.19 -11.63
N LEU A 319 -5.90 0.48 -10.35
CA LEU A 319 -5.20 -0.14 -9.22
C LEU A 319 -5.53 -1.63 -9.05
N SER A 320 -6.61 -2.13 -9.67
CA SER A 320 -6.94 -3.56 -9.69
C SER A 320 -6.17 -4.34 -10.75
N ILE A 321 -5.61 -3.67 -11.77
CA ILE A 321 -4.89 -4.34 -12.87
C ILE A 321 -3.69 -5.16 -12.37
N PRO A 322 -2.81 -4.64 -11.48
CA PRO A 322 -1.71 -5.42 -10.93
C PRO A 322 -2.16 -6.67 -10.17
N ALA A 323 -3.25 -6.56 -9.40
CA ALA A 323 -3.82 -7.70 -8.69
C ALA A 323 -4.36 -8.75 -9.67
N PHE A 324 -5.08 -8.32 -10.70
CA PHE A 324 -5.57 -9.22 -11.76
C PHE A 324 -4.41 -9.93 -12.46
N TYR A 325 -3.34 -9.20 -12.78
CA TYR A 325 -2.12 -9.77 -13.35
C TYR A 325 -1.50 -10.82 -12.41
N ALA A 326 -1.31 -10.49 -11.12
CA ALA A 326 -0.76 -11.42 -10.14
C ALA A 326 -1.60 -12.70 -10.00
N TYR A 327 -2.93 -12.58 -10.06
CA TYR A 327 -3.84 -13.73 -9.99
C TYR A 327 -3.96 -14.53 -11.30
N SER A 328 -3.54 -13.97 -12.41
CA SER A 328 -3.37 -14.70 -13.67
C SER A 328 -2.11 -15.57 -13.65
N TYR A 329 -1.14 -15.22 -12.83
CA TYR A 329 -0.13 -16.13 -12.28
C TYR A 329 -0.67 -16.66 -10.95
N PRO A 330 -0.33 -17.86 -10.50
CA PRO A 330 -0.83 -18.39 -9.22
C PRO A 330 -0.22 -17.69 -7.99
N LEU A 331 -0.01 -16.37 -8.05
CA LEU A 331 0.40 -15.53 -6.93
C LEU A 331 -0.83 -15.14 -6.09
N LEU A 332 -1.26 -16.04 -5.23
CA LEU A 332 -2.54 -15.98 -4.55
C LEU A 332 -2.48 -15.19 -3.22
N GLU A 333 -2.00 -13.93 -3.28
CA GLU A 333 -1.87 -13.08 -2.10
C GLU A 333 -2.89 -11.93 -2.10
N THR A 334 -3.58 -11.75 -0.98
CA THR A 334 -4.58 -10.68 -0.81
C THR A 334 -3.97 -9.27 -0.79
N ARG A 335 -2.68 -9.15 -0.47
CA ARG A 335 -1.98 -7.85 -0.32
C ARG A 335 -2.00 -6.98 -1.58
N TYR A 336 -2.10 -7.58 -2.77
CA TYR A 336 -2.22 -6.85 -4.04
C TYR A 336 -3.51 -6.00 -4.15
N LEU A 337 -4.50 -6.26 -3.29
CA LEU A 337 -5.75 -5.50 -3.22
C LEU A 337 -5.79 -4.48 -2.08
N TYR A 338 -4.78 -4.43 -1.19
CA TYR A 338 -4.76 -3.51 -0.05
C TYR A 338 -4.72 -2.04 -0.48
N PHE A 339 -4.22 -1.77 -1.66
CA PHE A 339 -4.18 -0.42 -2.24
C PHE A 339 -5.56 0.18 -2.50
N LEU A 340 -6.60 -0.65 -2.56
CA LEU A 340 -7.99 -0.25 -2.75
C LEU A 340 -8.68 0.17 -1.44
N PHE A 341 -8.14 -0.17 -0.27
CA PHE A 341 -8.81 0.11 1.01
C PHE A 341 -9.19 1.57 1.22
N PRO A 342 -8.36 2.59 0.89
CA PRO A 342 -8.78 3.98 1.00
C PRO A 342 -10.04 4.29 0.18
N ILE A 343 -10.18 3.67 -0.99
CA ILE A 343 -11.34 3.86 -1.87
C ILE A 343 -12.54 3.04 -1.35
N PHE A 344 -12.30 1.83 -0.83
CA PHE A 344 -13.33 1.02 -0.18
C PHE A 344 -13.94 1.74 1.01
N CYS A 345 -13.13 2.43 1.82
CA CYS A 345 -13.63 3.27 2.91
C CYS A 345 -14.61 4.34 2.39
N ILE A 346 -14.30 4.99 1.27
CA ILE A 346 -15.17 6.02 0.67
C ILE A 346 -16.48 5.38 0.15
N PHE A 347 -16.39 4.22 -0.50
CA PHE A 347 -17.61 3.52 -0.95
C PHE A 347 -18.46 3.06 0.22
N ALA A 348 -17.86 2.53 1.28
CA ALA A 348 -18.56 2.04 2.48
C ALA A 348 -19.34 3.14 3.23
N ILE A 349 -18.87 4.39 3.19
CA ILE A 349 -19.56 5.51 3.85
C ILE A 349 -20.98 5.73 3.31
N LEU A 350 -21.19 5.57 1.99
CA LEU A 350 -22.46 5.94 1.36
C LEU A 350 -23.66 5.12 1.85
N PRO A 351 -23.62 3.77 1.87
CA PRO A 351 -24.72 2.96 2.42
C PRO A 351 -24.90 3.18 3.90
N ILE A 352 -23.82 3.34 4.69
CA ILE A 352 -23.89 3.66 6.11
C ILE A 352 -24.63 4.99 6.33
N LYS A 353 -24.27 6.02 5.56
CA LYS A 353 -24.95 7.32 5.59
C LYS A 353 -26.45 7.17 5.30
N LEU A 354 -26.80 6.51 4.19
CA LEU A 354 -28.20 6.35 3.79
C LEU A 354 -29.01 5.54 4.80
N PHE A 355 -28.40 4.53 5.41
CA PHE A 355 -29.01 3.75 6.48
C PHE A 355 -29.27 4.61 7.72
N CYS A 356 -28.26 5.33 8.22
CA CYS A 356 -28.39 6.18 9.40
C CYS A 356 -29.44 7.30 9.19
N GLU A 357 -29.48 7.93 8.01
CA GLU A 357 -30.42 9.03 7.73
C GLU A 357 -31.88 8.58 7.66
N LYS A 358 -32.15 7.29 7.47
CA LYS A 358 -33.51 6.71 7.53
C LYS A 358 -33.98 6.43 8.97
N MET A 359 -33.05 6.37 9.94
CA MET A 359 -33.37 6.00 11.30
C MET A 359 -33.87 7.18 12.14
N ARG A 360 -34.71 6.88 13.13
CA ARG A 360 -35.29 7.90 14.02
C ARG A 360 -34.24 8.68 14.82
N ARG A 361 -33.11 8.02 15.16
CA ARG A 361 -31.98 8.61 15.93
C ARG A 361 -30.65 8.39 15.20
N PRO A 362 -30.39 9.14 14.12
CA PRO A 362 -29.28 8.86 13.20
C PRO A 362 -27.89 8.89 13.87
N ASN A 363 -27.68 9.78 14.84
CA ASN A 363 -26.38 9.91 15.51
C ASN A 363 -26.10 8.73 16.47
N LEU A 364 -27.13 8.22 17.14
CA LEU A 364 -27.00 7.09 18.05
C LEU A 364 -26.75 5.79 17.26
N VAL A 365 -27.44 5.63 16.13
CA VAL A 365 -27.23 4.50 15.21
C VAL A 365 -25.82 4.57 14.62
N LEU A 366 -25.34 5.74 14.23
CA LEU A 366 -23.98 5.93 13.73
C LEU A 366 -22.94 5.53 14.79
N LEU A 367 -23.12 5.95 16.04
CA LEU A 367 -22.24 5.56 17.14
C LEU A 367 -22.26 4.04 17.33
N GLY A 368 -23.43 3.40 17.30
CA GLY A 368 -23.56 1.93 17.38
C GLY A 368 -22.80 1.22 16.26
N ILE A 369 -22.89 1.73 15.01
CA ILE A 369 -22.15 1.19 13.88
C ILE A 369 -20.64 1.35 14.10
N MET A 370 -20.16 2.51 14.57
CA MET A 370 -18.75 2.72 14.85
C MET A 370 -18.21 1.76 15.92
N LEU A 371 -18.96 1.55 16.99
CA LEU A 371 -18.60 0.58 18.04
C LEU A 371 -18.62 -0.86 17.51
N MET A 372 -19.58 -1.22 16.66
CA MET A 372 -19.65 -2.52 16.01
C MET A 372 -18.45 -2.76 15.08
N ILE A 373 -18.03 -1.76 14.32
CA ILE A 373 -16.83 -1.82 13.46
C ILE A 373 -15.59 -2.13 14.32
N ILE A 374 -15.40 -1.40 15.41
CA ILE A 374 -14.26 -1.63 16.33
C ILE A 374 -14.35 -3.06 16.92
N PHE A 375 -15.52 -3.47 17.39
CA PHE A 375 -15.71 -4.78 18.00
C PHE A 375 -15.39 -5.92 17.02
N ILE A 376 -15.96 -5.88 15.81
CA ILE A 376 -15.70 -6.89 14.77
C ILE A 376 -14.21 -6.92 14.41
N SER A 377 -13.59 -5.74 14.30
CA SER A 377 -12.19 -5.62 13.97
C SER A 377 -11.28 -6.25 15.03
N VAL A 378 -11.52 -5.92 16.31
CA VAL A 378 -10.75 -6.46 17.43
C VAL A 378 -10.93 -7.98 17.53
N LEU A 379 -12.15 -8.51 17.38
CA LEU A 379 -12.40 -9.96 17.36
C LEU A 379 -11.63 -10.63 16.22
N PHE A 380 -11.68 -10.07 15.02
CA PHE A 380 -11.01 -10.65 13.85
C PHE A 380 -9.49 -10.65 14.03
N ILE A 381 -8.93 -9.54 14.51
CA ILE A 381 -7.50 -9.41 14.82
C ILE A 381 -7.09 -10.45 15.86
N SER A 382 -7.79 -10.53 16.99
CA SER A 382 -7.46 -11.47 18.08
C SER A 382 -7.50 -12.94 17.65
N TYR A 383 -8.27 -13.26 16.61
CA TYR A 383 -8.33 -14.61 16.05
C TYR A 383 -7.24 -14.88 15.00
N GLN A 384 -6.87 -13.88 14.20
CA GLN A 384 -5.99 -14.05 13.05
C GLN A 384 -4.51 -13.84 13.39
N PHE A 385 -4.20 -12.99 14.40
CA PHE A 385 -2.80 -12.71 14.77
C PHE A 385 -2.22 -13.86 15.60
N ASP A 386 -1.66 -14.82 14.90
CA ASP A 386 -0.78 -15.84 15.45
C ASP A 386 0.57 -15.75 14.74
N PHE A 387 1.57 -15.21 15.43
CA PHE A 387 2.94 -15.12 14.94
C PHE A 387 3.80 -16.31 15.41
N GLN A 388 3.20 -17.40 15.80
CA GLN A 388 3.95 -18.55 16.32
C GLN A 388 4.87 -19.14 15.27
N HIS A 389 4.40 -19.18 14.00
CA HIS A 389 5.19 -19.71 12.89
C HIS A 389 6.43 -18.85 12.60
N GLU A 390 6.30 -17.52 12.60
CA GLU A 390 7.41 -16.60 12.42
C GLU A 390 8.43 -16.73 13.58
N LYS A 391 7.96 -16.84 14.83
CA LYS A 391 8.81 -17.05 16.00
C LYS A 391 9.57 -18.38 15.94
N GLU A 392 8.92 -19.45 15.51
CA GLU A 392 9.56 -20.74 15.31
C GLU A 392 10.61 -20.70 14.20
N SER A 393 10.30 -20.04 13.07
CA SER A 393 11.25 -19.87 11.96
C SER A 393 12.50 -19.10 12.36
N VAL A 394 12.36 -18.07 13.21
CA VAL A 394 13.49 -17.30 13.76
C VAL A 394 14.35 -18.17 14.68
N LYS A 395 13.74 -18.92 15.59
CA LYS A 395 14.48 -19.83 16.47
C LYS A 395 15.27 -20.88 15.69
N VAL A 396 14.69 -21.42 14.64
CA VAL A 396 15.38 -22.38 13.75
C VAL A 396 16.55 -21.69 13.06
N ALA A 397 16.39 -20.47 12.56
CA ALA A 397 17.46 -19.71 11.92
C ALA A 397 18.60 -19.40 12.92
N GLU A 398 18.29 -19.00 14.14
CA GLU A 398 19.28 -18.76 15.21
C GLU A 398 20.07 -20.03 15.54
N ILE A 399 19.39 -21.18 15.71
CA ILE A 399 20.05 -22.47 15.95
C ILE A 399 20.98 -22.86 14.80
N VAL A 400 20.57 -22.61 13.55
CA VAL A 400 21.39 -22.90 12.37
C VAL A 400 22.63 -21.99 12.36
N ILE A 401 22.48 -20.69 12.63
CA ILE A 401 23.59 -19.74 12.67
C ILE A 401 24.61 -20.11 13.77
N GLU A 402 24.14 -20.49 14.96
CA GLU A 402 24.98 -20.89 16.08
C GLU A 402 25.77 -22.18 15.83
N ASN A 403 25.24 -23.10 15.02
CA ASN A 403 25.82 -24.42 14.78
C ASN A 403 26.56 -24.56 13.45
N THR A 404 26.59 -23.53 12.61
CA THR A 404 27.22 -23.55 11.30
C THR A 404 28.26 -22.46 11.13
N SER A 405 29.43 -22.83 10.64
CA SER A 405 30.50 -21.88 10.29
C SER A 405 30.21 -21.14 8.97
N SER A 406 29.24 -21.62 8.17
CA SER A 406 28.79 -21.00 6.92
C SER A 406 27.33 -21.34 6.65
N ILE A 407 26.48 -20.34 6.62
CA ILE A 407 25.05 -20.48 6.33
C ILE A 407 24.81 -21.01 4.92
N ASN A 408 25.71 -20.68 3.97
CA ASN A 408 25.65 -21.13 2.59
C ASN A 408 25.84 -22.65 2.43
N GLU A 409 26.46 -23.31 3.40
CA GLU A 409 26.72 -24.74 3.40
C GLU A 409 25.44 -25.57 3.63
N TYR A 410 24.51 -25.05 4.46
CA TYR A 410 23.27 -25.75 4.85
C TYR A 410 22.05 -25.27 4.07
N TYR A 411 21.96 -23.96 3.77
CA TYR A 411 20.78 -23.35 3.12
C TYR A 411 21.21 -22.33 2.06
N PRO A 412 21.89 -22.77 1.00
CA PRO A 412 22.43 -21.86 -0.03
C PRO A 412 21.36 -21.01 -0.73
N GLU A 413 20.10 -21.45 -0.69
CA GLU A 413 18.97 -20.81 -1.38
C GLU A 413 18.02 -20.04 -0.44
N SER A 414 18.23 -20.10 0.87
CA SER A 414 17.36 -19.42 1.83
C SER A 414 17.66 -17.92 1.88
N LYS A 415 16.82 -17.12 1.22
CA LYS A 415 16.89 -15.65 1.25
C LYS A 415 16.83 -15.09 2.68
N TYR A 416 16.10 -15.74 3.57
CA TYR A 416 15.91 -15.32 4.94
C TYR A 416 17.21 -15.41 5.74
N ILE A 417 17.85 -16.58 5.70
CA ILE A 417 19.11 -16.83 6.44
C ILE A 417 20.25 -16.00 5.85
N LYS A 418 20.33 -15.92 4.52
CA LYS A 418 21.32 -15.09 3.82
C LYS A 418 21.20 -13.60 4.14
N SER A 419 19.97 -13.11 4.30
CA SER A 419 19.74 -11.70 4.67
C SER A 419 20.05 -11.42 6.12
N LEU A 420 19.87 -12.38 7.03
CA LEU A 420 20.33 -12.31 8.43
C LEU A 420 21.87 -12.27 8.50
N ASP A 421 22.56 -13.13 7.75
CA ASP A 421 24.00 -13.16 7.65
C ASP A 421 24.58 -11.83 7.13
N ILE A 422 24.00 -11.29 6.05
CA ILE A 422 24.40 -9.97 5.52
C ILE A 422 24.20 -8.88 6.56
N SER A 423 23.12 -8.94 7.34
CA SER A 423 22.82 -7.93 8.36
C SER A 423 23.76 -8.03 9.56
N GLN A 424 24.18 -9.23 9.96
CA GLN A 424 25.17 -9.44 11.01
C GLN A 424 26.58 -9.03 10.56
N ASN A 425 27.00 -9.44 9.36
CA ASN A 425 28.28 -9.04 8.79
C ASN A 425 28.38 -7.50 8.64
N TRP A 426 27.26 -6.82 8.34
CA TRP A 426 27.25 -5.37 8.29
C TRP A 426 27.52 -4.73 9.66
N LEU A 427 27.00 -5.29 10.75
CA LEU A 427 27.27 -4.80 12.11
C LEU A 427 28.73 -5.05 12.52
N GLU A 428 29.28 -6.21 12.15
CA GLU A 428 30.69 -6.55 12.45
C GLU A 428 31.69 -5.67 11.67
N LEU A 429 31.33 -5.21 10.46
CA LEU A 429 32.16 -4.32 9.65
C LEU A 429 32.15 -2.86 10.15
N ASN A 430 31.19 -2.45 10.97
CA ASN A 430 31.05 -1.10 11.49
C ASN A 430 31.43 -0.95 13.00
N HIS A 431 31.91 -2.03 13.63
CA HIS A 431 32.54 -2.04 14.93
C HIS A 431 34.06 -2.24 14.81
#